data_224bdc516f02188db31f1928ed618f6a
#
_entry.id   224bdc516f02188db31f1928ed618f6a
#
_cell.length_a   1.000
_cell.length_b   1.000
_cell.length_c   1.000
_cell.angle_alpha   90.00
_cell.angle_beta   90.00
_cell.angle_gamma   90.00
#
_symmetry.space_group_name_H-M   'P 1'
#
loop_
_entity.id
_entity.type
_entity.pdbx_description
1 polymer ?
#
loop_
_entity_poly.entity_id
_entity_poly.type
_entity_poly.pdbx_seq_one_letter_code
_entity_poly.pdbx_strand_id
1 'polypeptide(L)'
;RQRQMCIRDRHYKFDKPNRWMTSGGLGTMGYGLPAAVGVQVAHPNKLVIDIAGEASVLMTMQEMSTAVQYRLPIKIFIVNNQYMGMVRQWQELLHGGRYSESYMNSLPDFVQLAQAYGAHGIRIQHPGELEEGIQEMITHDGPVIVDCVVDQKENCFPMIPSGEAHNEMILGPEDEPSEVSEEGKVMI
;
A
#
# COMPACT_ATOMS: atom_id res chain seq x y z
N ARG A 1 10.32 -2.69 -1.37
CA ARG A 1 9.06 -2.87 -2.14
C ARG A 1 7.92 -2.99 -1.15
N GLN A 2 6.76 -2.43 -1.48
CA GLN A 2 5.63 -2.43 -0.57
C GLN A 2 4.76 -3.67 -0.75
N ARG A 3 4.30 -4.25 0.38
CA ARG A 3 3.38 -5.38 0.42
C ARG A 3 2.13 -5.14 -0.43
N GLN A 4 1.53 -3.95 -0.35
CA GLN A 4 0.33 -3.61 -1.11
C GLN A 4 0.54 -3.70 -2.62
N MET A 5 1.72 -3.33 -3.14
CA MET A 5 2.04 -3.50 -4.56
C MET A 5 1.91 -4.95 -4.98
N CYS A 6 2.51 -5.86 -4.21
CA CYS A 6 2.47 -7.28 -4.54
C CYS A 6 1.05 -7.86 -4.48
N ILE A 7 0.26 -7.50 -3.47
CA ILE A 7 -1.13 -7.95 -3.35
C ILE A 7 -1.96 -7.37 -4.49
N ARG A 8 -1.92 -6.07 -4.68
CA ARG A 8 -2.63 -5.35 -5.73
C ARG A 8 -2.34 -5.90 -7.11
N ASP A 9 -1.05 -6.09 -7.46
CA ASP A 9 -0.62 -6.55 -8.77
C ASP A 9 -1.07 -8.00 -9.07
N ARG A 10 -1.32 -8.81 -8.05
CA ARG A 10 -1.81 -10.19 -8.20
C ARG A 10 -3.31 -10.30 -8.36
N HIS A 11 -4.07 -9.39 -7.77
CA HIS A 11 -5.53 -9.47 -7.77
C HIS A 11 -6.19 -8.57 -8.81
N TYR A 12 -5.47 -7.57 -9.35
CA TYR A 12 -6.02 -6.73 -10.41
C TYR A 12 -6.05 -7.47 -11.76
N LYS A 13 -7.21 -7.45 -12.41
CA LYS A 13 -7.39 -8.04 -13.74
C LYS A 13 -7.07 -7.00 -14.81
N PHE A 14 -5.97 -7.20 -15.53
CA PHE A 14 -5.49 -6.31 -16.59
C PHE A 14 -6.25 -6.58 -17.90
N ASP A 15 -7.37 -5.94 -18.09
CA ASP A 15 -8.22 -6.08 -19.28
C ASP A 15 -8.01 -4.99 -20.34
N LYS A 16 -7.38 -3.88 -19.96
CA LYS A 16 -7.13 -2.73 -20.86
C LYS A 16 -5.74 -2.14 -20.62
N PRO A 17 -5.04 -1.74 -21.69
CA PRO A 17 -3.74 -1.07 -21.55
C PRO A 17 -3.89 0.31 -20.90
N ASN A 18 -2.79 0.82 -20.33
CA ASN A 18 -2.68 2.16 -19.73
C ASN A 18 -3.72 2.45 -18.62
N ARG A 19 -4.11 1.42 -17.86
CA ARG A 19 -5.01 1.54 -16.71
C ARG A 19 -4.32 1.33 -15.38
N TRP A 20 -3.03 1.16 -15.41
CA TRP A 20 -2.24 0.80 -14.25
C TRP A 20 -0.92 1.53 -14.22
N MET A 21 -0.58 2.10 -13.07
CA MET A 21 0.70 2.74 -12.81
C MET A 21 1.32 2.22 -11.54
N THR A 22 2.61 1.96 -11.58
CA THR A 22 3.37 1.51 -10.41
C THR A 22 4.84 1.87 -10.57
N SER A 23 5.53 2.10 -9.48
CA SER A 23 6.99 2.23 -9.45
C SER A 23 7.66 0.84 -9.48
N GLY A 24 7.44 0.08 -10.57
CA GLY A 24 7.84 -1.33 -10.69
C GLY A 24 9.35 -1.58 -10.75
N GLY A 25 10.15 -0.59 -11.11
CA GLY A 25 11.61 -0.68 -11.17
C GLY A 25 12.23 -0.65 -9.77
N LEU A 26 12.32 0.51 -9.16
CA LEU A 26 12.89 0.69 -7.82
C LEU A 26 11.91 0.40 -6.69
N GLY A 27 10.60 0.40 -6.93
CA GLY A 27 9.59 0.22 -5.90
C GLY A 27 9.52 1.40 -4.93
N THR A 28 9.60 2.62 -5.46
CA THR A 28 9.67 3.86 -4.69
C THR A 28 8.41 4.05 -3.85
N MET A 29 8.56 4.15 -2.54
CA MET A 29 7.50 4.56 -1.62
C MET A 29 7.14 6.04 -1.84
N GLY A 30 5.86 6.38 -1.67
CA GLY A 30 5.38 7.74 -1.91
C GLY A 30 5.07 8.07 -3.37
N TYR A 31 5.21 7.12 -4.30
CA TYR A 31 4.93 7.35 -5.72
C TYR A 31 3.42 7.48 -6.02
N GLY A 32 2.58 6.72 -5.32
CA GLY A 32 1.16 6.54 -5.68
C GLY A 32 0.36 7.83 -5.66
N LEU A 33 0.38 8.56 -4.56
CA LEU A 33 -0.41 9.78 -4.37
C LEU A 33 -0.06 10.88 -5.41
N PRO A 34 1.20 11.31 -5.61
CA PRO A 34 1.52 12.29 -6.65
C PRO A 34 1.21 11.78 -8.06
N ALA A 35 1.36 10.50 -8.33
CA ALA A 35 0.96 9.91 -9.61
C ALA A 35 -0.55 9.98 -9.82
N ALA A 36 -1.36 9.69 -8.79
CA ALA A 36 -2.81 9.81 -8.86
C ALA A 36 -3.26 11.25 -9.13
N VAL A 37 -2.63 12.24 -8.49
CA VAL A 37 -2.87 13.66 -8.77
C VAL A 37 -2.60 13.97 -10.24
N GLY A 38 -1.44 13.57 -10.77
CA GLY A 38 -1.08 13.78 -12.17
C GLY A 38 -2.04 13.11 -13.15
N VAL A 39 -2.43 11.86 -12.88
CA VAL A 39 -3.40 11.11 -13.70
C VAL A 39 -4.78 11.78 -13.67
N GLN A 40 -5.22 12.26 -12.52
CA GLN A 40 -6.52 12.91 -12.41
C GLN A 40 -6.57 14.25 -13.16
N VAL A 41 -5.47 15.01 -13.16
CA VAL A 41 -5.36 16.23 -13.98
C VAL A 41 -5.44 15.88 -15.46
N ALA A 42 -4.75 14.85 -15.91
CA ALA A 42 -4.77 14.40 -17.30
C ALA A 42 -6.11 13.78 -17.73
N HIS A 43 -6.84 13.21 -16.77
CA HIS A 43 -8.09 12.47 -17.01
C HIS A 43 -9.20 12.91 -16.04
N PRO A 44 -9.71 14.15 -16.12
CA PRO A 44 -10.60 14.73 -15.09
C PRO A 44 -11.91 13.96 -14.89
N ASN A 45 -12.39 13.27 -15.92
CA ASN A 45 -13.66 12.52 -15.89
C ASN A 45 -13.47 11.01 -15.63
N LYS A 46 -12.28 10.58 -15.17
CA LYS A 46 -12.03 9.16 -14.87
C LYS A 46 -11.91 8.94 -13.36
N LEU A 47 -12.37 7.80 -12.92
CA LEU A 47 -12.12 7.34 -11.56
C LEU A 47 -10.62 6.99 -11.44
N VAL A 48 -9.94 7.65 -10.53
CA VAL A 48 -8.53 7.42 -10.20
C VAL A 48 -8.43 6.95 -8.76
N ILE A 49 -7.88 5.76 -8.56
CA ILE A 49 -7.71 5.15 -7.24
C ILE A 49 -6.21 4.90 -7.01
N ASP A 50 -5.68 5.44 -5.93
CA ASP A 50 -4.36 5.11 -5.40
C ASP A 50 -4.53 4.05 -4.29
N ILE A 51 -3.97 2.87 -4.50
CA ILE A 51 -3.91 1.83 -3.46
C ILE A 51 -2.51 1.88 -2.86
N ALA A 52 -2.42 2.35 -1.64
CA ALA A 52 -1.17 2.64 -0.97
C ALA A 52 -1.09 2.05 0.45
N GLY A 53 0.10 1.99 1.00
CA GLY A 53 0.29 1.74 2.42
C GLY A 53 0.40 3.04 3.20
N GLU A 54 0.18 2.96 4.49
CA GLU A 54 0.20 4.09 5.41
C GLU A 54 1.52 4.86 5.35
N ALA A 55 2.65 4.16 5.39
CA ALA A 55 3.97 4.78 5.31
C ALA A 55 4.20 5.48 3.96
N SER A 56 3.66 4.91 2.88
CA SER A 56 3.78 5.47 1.54
C SER A 56 3.03 6.79 1.40
N VAL A 57 1.81 6.83 1.89
CA VAL A 57 0.99 8.05 1.87
C VAL A 57 1.65 9.15 2.70
N LEU A 58 2.19 8.81 3.87
CA LEU A 58 2.86 9.79 4.74
C LEU A 58 4.10 10.43 4.11
N MET A 59 4.79 9.74 3.20
CA MET A 59 5.98 10.30 2.53
C MET A 59 5.65 11.44 1.57
N THR A 60 4.41 11.51 1.07
CA THR A 60 3.97 12.50 0.08
C THR A 60 2.59 13.09 0.39
N MET A 61 2.15 13.01 1.64
CA MET A 61 0.80 13.46 2.06
C MET A 61 0.51 14.93 1.74
N GLN A 62 1.55 15.77 1.59
CA GLN A 62 1.43 17.19 1.20
C GLN A 62 0.74 17.36 -0.15
N GLU A 63 0.76 16.36 -1.03
CA GLU A 63 0.08 16.40 -2.33
C GLU A 63 -1.45 16.44 -2.20
N MET A 64 -1.97 16.10 -1.01
CA MET A 64 -3.39 16.31 -0.70
C MET A 64 -3.80 17.79 -0.79
N SER A 65 -2.88 18.72 -0.49
CA SER A 65 -3.14 20.15 -0.68
C SER A 65 -3.45 20.49 -2.14
N THR A 66 -2.70 19.91 -3.07
CA THR A 66 -2.92 20.06 -4.51
C THR A 66 -4.26 19.42 -4.91
N ALA A 67 -4.55 18.22 -4.44
CA ALA A 67 -5.80 17.53 -4.75
C ALA A 67 -7.02 18.32 -4.29
N VAL A 68 -7.01 18.85 -3.08
CA VAL A 68 -8.10 19.67 -2.54
C VAL A 68 -8.19 21.04 -3.24
N GLN A 69 -7.06 21.71 -3.44
CA GLN A 69 -7.00 23.02 -4.12
C GLN A 69 -7.66 22.99 -5.51
N TYR A 70 -7.41 21.93 -6.26
CA TYR A 70 -7.92 21.77 -7.64
C TYR A 70 -9.17 20.89 -7.72
N ARG A 71 -9.74 20.49 -6.58
CA ARG A 71 -10.95 19.64 -6.48
C ARG A 71 -10.81 18.35 -7.29
N LEU A 72 -9.65 17.71 -7.21
CA LEU A 72 -9.37 16.47 -7.92
C LEU A 72 -10.03 15.30 -7.16
N PRO A 73 -10.98 14.56 -7.76
CA PRO A 73 -11.73 13.51 -7.05
C PRO A 73 -10.95 12.20 -6.92
N ILE A 74 -9.66 12.28 -6.60
CA ILE A 74 -8.82 11.11 -6.38
C ILE A 74 -9.26 10.33 -5.14
N LYS A 75 -9.10 9.01 -5.18
CA LYS A 75 -9.44 8.09 -4.10
C LYS A 75 -8.16 7.44 -3.60
N ILE A 76 -7.81 7.69 -2.36
CA ILE A 76 -6.64 7.09 -1.72
C ILE A 76 -7.15 5.97 -0.80
N PHE A 77 -6.87 4.73 -1.16
CA PHE A 77 -7.24 3.55 -0.38
C PHE A 77 -5.98 3.03 0.34
N ILE A 78 -5.90 3.31 1.63
CA ILE A 78 -4.79 2.90 2.48
C ILE A 78 -5.04 1.49 3.01
N VAL A 79 -4.17 0.55 2.65
CA VAL A 79 -4.11 -0.78 3.24
C VAL A 79 -3.21 -0.71 4.47
N ASN A 80 -3.82 -0.42 5.63
CA ASN A 80 -3.14 -0.07 6.87
C ASN A 80 -2.92 -1.31 7.74
N ASN A 81 -1.71 -1.83 7.78
CA ASN A 81 -1.31 -2.91 8.68
C ASN A 81 -0.36 -2.46 9.79
N GLN A 82 -0.12 -1.16 9.93
CA GLN A 82 0.79 -0.56 10.90
C GLN A 82 2.26 -1.00 10.75
N TYR A 83 2.62 -1.52 9.59
CA TYR A 83 3.99 -1.93 9.29
C TYR A 83 4.43 -1.47 7.90
N MET A 84 5.70 -1.19 7.75
CA MET A 84 6.33 -1.27 6.44
C MET A 84 6.38 -2.75 6.02
N GLY A 85 5.27 -3.23 5.48
CA GLY A 85 4.96 -4.66 5.40
C GLY A 85 6.01 -5.51 4.68
N MET A 86 6.59 -5.03 3.56
CA MET A 86 7.63 -5.77 2.85
C MET A 86 8.96 -5.76 3.63
N VAL A 87 9.29 -4.67 4.33
CA VAL A 87 10.46 -4.62 5.22
C VAL A 87 10.31 -5.64 6.33
N ARG A 88 9.15 -5.66 7.00
CA ARG A 88 8.85 -6.65 8.02
C ARG A 88 8.95 -8.08 7.49
N GLN A 89 8.38 -8.37 6.31
CA GLN A 89 8.42 -9.70 5.70
C GLN A 89 9.85 -10.18 5.44
N TRP A 90 10.73 -9.30 4.98
CA TRP A 90 12.14 -9.63 4.80
C TRP A 90 12.85 -9.89 6.13
N GLN A 91 12.57 -9.07 7.14
CA GLN A 91 13.10 -9.28 8.48
C GLN A 91 12.65 -10.61 9.06
N GLU A 92 11.42 -11.02 8.81
CA GLU A 92 10.86 -12.29 9.25
C GLU A 92 11.49 -13.47 8.51
N LEU A 93 11.38 -13.51 7.19
CA LEU A 93 11.72 -14.67 6.38
C LEU A 93 13.24 -14.83 6.13
N LEU A 94 13.98 -13.74 6.02
CA LEU A 94 15.39 -13.77 5.60
C LEU A 94 16.37 -13.41 6.71
N HIS A 95 15.92 -12.69 7.73
CA HIS A 95 16.78 -12.17 8.80
C HIS A 95 16.42 -12.71 10.19
N GLY A 96 15.77 -13.89 10.27
CA GLY A 96 15.49 -14.59 11.51
C GLY A 96 14.59 -13.83 12.48
N GLY A 97 13.64 -13.04 11.98
CA GLY A 97 12.70 -12.29 12.81
C GLY A 97 13.32 -11.11 13.57
N ARG A 98 14.49 -10.64 13.16
CA ARG A 98 15.15 -9.47 13.77
C ARG A 98 14.50 -8.18 13.26
N TYR A 99 13.35 -7.85 13.87
CA TYR A 99 12.58 -6.66 13.52
C TYR A 99 13.29 -5.39 14.01
N SER A 100 13.43 -4.41 13.11
CA SER A 100 14.00 -3.10 13.42
C SER A 100 13.27 -2.04 12.59
N GLU A 101 12.70 -1.04 13.26
CA GLU A 101 12.09 0.17 12.70
C GLU A 101 11.05 -0.09 11.58
N SER A 102 10.43 -1.28 11.54
CA SER A 102 9.40 -1.63 10.56
C SER A 102 7.97 -1.43 11.09
N TYR A 103 7.80 -1.37 12.41
CA TYR A 103 6.51 -1.11 13.05
C TYR A 103 6.25 0.40 13.19
N MET A 104 5.06 0.83 12.84
CA MET A 104 4.64 2.23 12.87
C MET A 104 3.65 2.47 14.00
N ASN A 105 4.16 2.68 15.20
CA ASN A 105 3.35 2.88 16.42
C ASN A 105 2.75 4.28 16.57
N SER A 106 3.16 5.25 15.76
CA SER A 106 2.78 6.67 15.84
C SER A 106 2.09 7.15 14.56
N LEU A 107 1.21 6.32 13.99
CA LEU A 107 0.44 6.72 12.82
C LEU A 107 -0.56 7.82 13.17
N PRO A 108 -0.76 8.81 12.29
CA PRO A 108 -1.86 9.75 12.44
C PRO A 108 -3.20 9.04 12.24
N ASP A 109 -4.26 9.62 12.77
CA ASP A 109 -5.61 9.26 12.37
C ASP A 109 -5.86 9.76 10.94
N PHE A 110 -5.92 8.84 9.98
CA PHE A 110 -6.05 9.17 8.56
C PHE A 110 -7.39 9.80 8.21
N VAL A 111 -8.45 9.53 8.97
CA VAL A 111 -9.75 10.18 8.80
C VAL A 111 -9.65 11.65 9.21
N GLN A 112 -9.05 11.92 10.36
CA GLN A 112 -8.82 13.29 10.81
C GLN A 112 -7.82 14.03 9.90
N LEU A 113 -6.81 13.33 9.39
CA LEU A 113 -5.86 13.88 8.42
C LEU A 113 -6.57 14.30 7.13
N ALA A 114 -7.47 13.47 6.60
CA ALA A 114 -8.29 13.81 5.43
C ALA A 114 -9.10 15.09 5.70
N GLN A 115 -9.78 15.15 6.83
CA GLN A 115 -10.58 16.32 7.23
C GLN A 115 -9.73 17.58 7.40
N ALA A 116 -8.53 17.47 7.96
CA ALA A 116 -7.61 18.60 8.12
C ALA A 116 -7.17 19.20 6.76
N TYR A 117 -7.10 18.39 5.71
CA TYR A 117 -6.89 18.87 4.34
C TYR A 117 -8.17 19.38 3.65
N GLY A 118 -9.35 19.12 4.21
CA GLY A 118 -10.64 19.41 3.58
C GLY A 118 -11.11 18.32 2.60
N ALA A 119 -10.57 17.11 2.75
CA ALA A 119 -10.98 15.91 2.03
C ALA A 119 -11.96 15.06 2.87
N HIS A 120 -12.60 14.08 2.26
CA HIS A 120 -13.45 13.13 2.95
C HIS A 120 -12.62 11.95 3.49
N GLY A 121 -12.91 11.54 4.72
CA GLY A 121 -12.21 10.43 5.38
C GLY A 121 -13.17 9.30 5.74
N ILE A 122 -12.79 8.07 5.40
CA ILE A 122 -13.55 6.84 5.70
C ILE A 122 -12.63 5.89 6.46
N ARG A 123 -13.16 5.19 7.47
CA ARG A 123 -12.45 4.10 8.13
C ARG A 123 -13.19 2.80 7.96
N ILE A 124 -12.46 1.74 7.59
CA ILE A 124 -12.95 0.37 7.46
C ILE A 124 -12.14 -0.50 8.41
N GLN A 125 -12.82 -1.10 9.39
CA GLN A 125 -12.18 -1.94 10.41
C GLN A 125 -12.67 -3.40 10.37
N HIS A 126 -13.85 -3.62 9.79
CA HIS A 126 -14.46 -4.94 9.71
C HIS A 126 -14.80 -5.30 8.27
N PRO A 127 -14.68 -6.58 7.89
CA PRO A 127 -15.01 -7.03 6.53
C PRO A 127 -16.42 -6.65 6.06
N GLY A 128 -17.38 -6.60 6.98
CA GLY A 128 -18.75 -6.20 6.67
C GLY A 128 -18.95 -4.74 6.24
N GLU A 129 -17.98 -3.88 6.52
CA GLU A 129 -18.01 -2.44 6.17
C GLU A 129 -17.40 -2.17 4.78
N LEU A 130 -16.73 -3.18 4.20
CA LEU A 130 -15.89 -2.99 3.01
C LEU A 130 -16.70 -2.53 1.79
N GLU A 131 -17.83 -3.17 1.51
CA GLU A 131 -18.65 -2.85 0.34
C GLU A 131 -19.22 -1.44 0.43
N GLU A 132 -19.79 -1.09 1.58
CA GLU A 132 -20.35 0.24 1.84
C GLU A 132 -19.27 1.33 1.78
N GLY A 133 -18.11 1.12 2.42
CA GLY A 133 -17.01 2.07 2.41
C GLY A 133 -16.42 2.28 1.02
N ILE A 134 -16.30 1.22 0.20
CA ILE A 134 -15.86 1.34 -1.19
C ILE A 134 -16.90 2.10 -2.03
N GLN A 135 -18.18 1.82 -1.85
CA GLN A 135 -19.24 2.51 -2.58
C GLN A 135 -19.30 4.00 -2.20
N GLU A 136 -19.17 4.33 -0.93
CA GLU A 136 -19.08 5.71 -0.44
C GLU A 136 -17.85 6.42 -1.06
N MET A 137 -16.68 5.77 -1.03
CA MET A 137 -15.46 6.29 -1.63
C MET A 137 -15.66 6.63 -3.11
N ILE A 138 -16.25 5.73 -3.89
CA ILE A 138 -16.41 5.89 -5.35
C ILE A 138 -17.40 7.00 -5.68
N THR A 139 -18.48 7.12 -4.92
CA THR A 139 -19.59 8.06 -5.21
C THR A 139 -19.33 9.47 -4.72
N HIS A 140 -18.38 9.68 -3.82
CA HIS A 140 -18.06 11.02 -3.30
C HIS A 140 -17.41 11.91 -4.37
N ASP A 141 -17.88 13.15 -4.52
CA ASP A 141 -17.42 14.10 -5.55
C ASP A 141 -16.09 14.82 -5.26
N GLY A 142 -15.38 14.44 -4.23
CA GLY A 142 -14.12 15.07 -3.85
C GLY A 142 -12.99 14.06 -3.64
N PRO A 143 -11.82 14.54 -3.21
CA PRO A 143 -10.75 13.67 -2.76
C PRO A 143 -11.18 12.92 -1.50
N VAL A 144 -10.84 11.62 -1.44
CA VAL A 144 -11.19 10.73 -0.32
C VAL A 144 -9.95 9.99 0.15
N ILE A 145 -9.79 9.87 1.46
CA ILE A 145 -8.85 8.92 2.08
C ILE A 145 -9.67 7.83 2.79
N VAL A 146 -9.43 6.60 2.41
CA VAL A 146 -9.95 5.42 3.10
C VAL A 146 -8.84 4.79 3.91
N ASP A 147 -9.02 4.68 5.21
CA ASP A 147 -8.14 3.96 6.14
C ASP A 147 -8.71 2.54 6.36
N CYS A 148 -8.24 1.59 5.57
CA CYS A 148 -8.65 0.20 5.67
C CYS A 148 -7.68 -0.57 6.56
N VAL A 149 -8.10 -0.84 7.80
CA VAL A 149 -7.30 -1.58 8.78
C VAL A 149 -7.30 -3.06 8.41
N VAL A 150 -6.11 -3.63 8.28
CA VAL A 150 -5.92 -5.04 7.89
C VAL A 150 -5.00 -5.77 8.85
N ASP A 151 -4.90 -7.10 8.71
CA ASP A 151 -4.02 -7.91 9.53
C ASP A 151 -2.56 -7.44 9.46
N GLN A 152 -1.92 -7.38 10.63
CA GLN A 152 -0.55 -6.88 10.78
C GLN A 152 0.51 -7.85 10.28
N LYS A 153 0.24 -9.14 10.35
CA LYS A 153 1.26 -10.20 10.19
C LYS A 153 1.19 -10.93 8.86
N GLU A 154 0.12 -10.74 8.11
CA GLU A 154 -0.06 -11.39 6.81
C GLU A 154 1.11 -11.10 5.88
N ASN A 155 1.79 -12.13 5.38
CA ASN A 155 2.87 -12.02 4.41
C ASN A 155 2.35 -12.11 2.97
N CYS A 156 3.17 -11.68 2.04
CA CYS A 156 2.83 -11.68 0.61
C CYS A 156 3.49 -12.88 -0.09
N PHE A 157 2.71 -13.93 -0.34
CA PHE A 157 3.14 -15.13 -1.06
C PHE A 157 2.51 -15.21 -2.46
N PRO A 158 3.12 -15.94 -3.41
CA PRO A 158 4.46 -16.53 -3.35
C PRO A 158 5.57 -15.46 -3.36
N MET A 159 6.72 -15.77 -2.79
CA MET A 159 7.90 -14.91 -2.76
C MET A 159 9.12 -15.66 -3.25
N ILE A 160 9.89 -15.05 -4.15
CA ILE A 160 11.21 -15.58 -4.55
C ILE A 160 12.25 -14.89 -3.67
N PRO A 161 13.01 -15.62 -2.84
CA PRO A 161 14.11 -15.04 -2.08
C PRO A 161 15.17 -14.43 -3.01
N SER A 162 15.95 -13.50 -2.50
CA SER A 162 17.00 -12.86 -3.27
C SER A 162 18.06 -13.89 -3.70
N GLY A 163 18.35 -13.93 -4.99
CA GLY A 163 19.33 -14.87 -5.57
C GLY A 163 18.78 -16.25 -5.96
N GLU A 164 17.58 -16.59 -5.56
CA GLU A 164 16.96 -17.89 -5.83
C GLU A 164 16.24 -17.94 -7.18
N ALA A 165 16.04 -19.16 -7.68
CA ALA A 165 15.32 -19.42 -8.92
C ALA A 165 13.79 -19.44 -8.70
N HIS A 166 13.02 -19.33 -9.80
CA HIS A 166 11.55 -19.30 -9.71
C HIS A 166 10.93 -20.60 -9.15
N ASN A 167 11.61 -21.72 -9.29
CA ASN A 167 11.18 -23.01 -8.73
C ASN A 167 11.49 -23.17 -7.23
N GLU A 168 12.20 -22.22 -6.66
CA GLU A 168 12.58 -22.17 -5.23
C GLU A 168 11.78 -21.08 -4.48
N MET A 169 10.63 -20.66 -5.05
CA MET A 169 9.78 -19.67 -4.40
C MET A 169 9.09 -20.24 -3.14
N ILE A 170 8.98 -19.40 -2.13
CA ILE A 170 8.20 -19.64 -0.92
C ILE A 170 6.73 -19.46 -1.29
N LEU A 171 5.93 -20.50 -1.21
CA LEU A 171 4.52 -20.49 -1.64
C LEU A 171 3.56 -20.06 -0.52
N GLY A 172 3.95 -20.28 0.72
CA GLY A 172 3.13 -19.97 1.89
C GLY A 172 3.90 -20.07 3.20
N PRO A 173 3.24 -19.88 4.34
CA PRO A 173 3.88 -19.95 5.66
C PRO A 173 4.53 -21.30 5.96
N GLU A 174 4.05 -22.37 5.34
CA GLU A 174 4.57 -23.74 5.54
C GLU A 174 5.95 -23.94 4.89
N ASP A 175 6.30 -23.09 3.93
CA ASP A 175 7.58 -23.11 3.21
C ASP A 175 8.59 -22.11 3.78
N GLU A 176 8.31 -21.49 4.93
CA GLU A 176 9.19 -20.48 5.51
C GLU A 176 10.57 -21.09 5.86
N PRO A 177 11.67 -20.39 5.53
CA PRO A 177 13.01 -20.86 5.82
C PRO A 177 13.21 -21.06 7.32
N SER A 178 13.68 -22.24 7.72
CA SER A 178 13.98 -22.55 9.12
C SER A 178 15.27 -21.91 9.63
N GLU A 179 16.09 -21.37 8.74
CA GLU A 179 17.38 -20.77 9.04
C GLU A 179 17.51 -19.37 8.48
N VAL A 180 18.37 -18.55 9.10
CA VAL A 180 18.70 -17.21 8.62
C VAL A 180 19.44 -17.34 7.28
N SER A 181 18.98 -16.63 6.24
CA SER A 181 19.64 -16.62 4.93
C SER A 181 21.09 -16.13 5.00
N GLU A 182 21.88 -16.46 4.00
CA GLU A 182 23.28 -15.97 3.91
C GLU A 182 23.35 -14.44 3.92
N GLU A 183 22.41 -13.77 3.25
CA GLU A 183 22.25 -12.32 3.30
C GLU A 183 21.96 -11.83 4.74
N GLY A 184 21.10 -12.51 5.46
CA GLY A 184 20.78 -12.22 6.86
C GLY A 184 21.96 -12.43 7.81
N LYS A 185 22.89 -13.34 7.50
CA LYS A 185 24.11 -13.57 8.29
C LYS A 185 25.16 -12.47 8.11
N VAL A 186 25.24 -11.88 6.93
CA VAL A 186 26.23 -10.83 6.63
C VAL A 186 25.92 -9.51 7.33
N MET A 187 24.66 -9.28 7.72
CA MET A 187 24.21 -8.05 8.38
C MET A 187 24.25 -8.10 9.91
N ILE A 188 25.06 -8.98 10.50
CA ILE A 188 25.26 -9.09 11.97
C ILE A 188 26.47 -8.26 12.41
#